data_9149ef1011693da839522826f6cc585a
#
_entry.id   9149ef1011693da839522826f6cc585a
#
_cell.length_a   1.000
_cell.length_b   1.000
_cell.length_c   1.000
_cell.angle_alpha   90.00
_cell.angle_beta   90.00
_cell.angle_gamma   90.00
#
_symmetry.space_group_name_H-M   'P 1'
#
loop_
_entity.id
_entity.type
_entity.pdbx_description
1 polymer ?
#
loop_
_entity_poly.entity_id
_entity_poly.type
_entity_poly.pdbx_seq_one_letter_code
_entity_poly.pdbx_strand_id
1 'polypeptide(L)'
;MALAVQALESTHFQPVLSTNPVHPNGWPVRLVVSSQTEARHNRALWAPTHLISIRAPGTRLLSMIDLPPERHLELHFGDTTDPDAAPLQAIEATFAFIDSLPEDANLLIHCLRGIGRSTALSLGVLARYVAPEKAASSLHALRPEAKPNRHVLGLCDAALGLKGKLVKQALRFPAKVWKD
;
A
#
# COMPACT_ATOMS: atom_id res chain seq x y z
N MET A 1 14.88 -9.13 29.56
CA MET A 1 15.03 -8.73 28.15
C MET A 1 14.37 -9.69 27.14
N ALA A 2 13.80 -10.82 27.54
CA ALA A 2 13.18 -11.81 26.62
C ALA A 2 11.69 -11.55 26.29
N LEU A 3 10.97 -10.74 27.08
CA LEU A 3 9.53 -10.48 26.89
C LEU A 3 9.19 -9.46 25.80
N ALA A 4 10.16 -8.67 25.35
CA ALA A 4 9.93 -7.68 24.29
C ALA A 4 9.99 -8.28 22.87
N VAL A 5 10.58 -9.44 22.69
CA VAL A 5 10.77 -10.09 21.38
C VAL A 5 9.52 -10.89 20.98
N GLN A 6 8.80 -11.48 21.93
CA GLN A 6 7.59 -12.27 21.64
C GLN A 6 6.37 -11.44 21.25
N ALA A 7 6.30 -10.16 21.60
CA ALA A 7 5.20 -9.28 21.17
C ALA A 7 5.33 -8.82 19.71
N LEU A 8 6.47 -9.05 19.08
CA LEU A 8 6.75 -8.65 17.69
C LEU A 8 6.37 -9.73 16.67
N GLU A 9 6.17 -10.98 17.09
CA GLU A 9 5.83 -12.09 16.20
C GLU A 9 4.34 -12.14 15.79
N SER A 10 3.47 -11.38 16.43
CA SER A 10 2.04 -11.35 16.14
C SER A 10 1.62 -10.23 15.15
N THR A 11 2.53 -9.39 14.71
CA THR A 11 2.22 -8.42 13.67
C THR A 11 2.39 -9.09 12.31
N HIS A 12 1.29 -9.36 11.63
CA HIS A 12 1.18 -9.94 10.28
C HIS A 12 1.85 -9.10 9.18
N PHE A 13 2.95 -8.43 9.50
CA PHE A 13 3.57 -7.45 8.66
C PHE A 13 4.99 -7.85 8.30
N GLN A 14 5.14 -8.45 7.13
CA GLN A 14 6.46 -8.59 6.50
C GLN A 14 6.56 -7.61 5.31
N PRO A 15 7.70 -6.94 5.13
CA PRO A 15 7.92 -6.14 3.94
C PRO A 15 7.84 -7.00 2.69
N VAL A 16 7.13 -6.53 1.68
CA VAL A 16 7.14 -7.19 0.37
C VAL A 16 8.48 -6.92 -0.27
N LEU A 17 9.26 -7.97 -0.47
CA LEU A 17 10.47 -7.90 -1.29
C LEU A 17 10.10 -8.38 -2.70
N SER A 18 10.13 -7.49 -3.68
CA SER A 18 10.13 -7.90 -5.07
C SER A 18 11.55 -8.31 -5.48
N THR A 19 11.71 -9.54 -5.94
CA THR A 19 13.01 -10.06 -6.38
C THR A 19 13.30 -9.78 -7.85
N ASN A 20 12.41 -9.06 -8.56
CA ASN A 20 12.56 -8.82 -9.99
C ASN A 20 12.07 -7.40 -10.35
N PRO A 21 12.84 -6.35 -10.03
CA PRO A 21 12.47 -4.99 -10.39
C PRO A 21 12.70 -4.81 -11.90
N VAL A 22 11.63 -4.55 -12.62
CA VAL A 22 11.69 -4.12 -14.03
C VAL A 22 11.45 -2.61 -14.12
N HIS A 23 11.70 -1.89 -13.02
CA HIS A 23 11.49 -0.45 -12.99
C HIS A 23 12.69 0.26 -13.61
N PRO A 24 12.48 1.31 -14.44
CA PRO A 24 13.55 2.04 -15.10
C PRO A 24 14.60 2.63 -14.16
N ASN A 25 14.21 3.00 -12.94
CA ASN A 25 15.13 3.49 -11.90
C ASN A 25 15.71 2.37 -11.01
N GLY A 26 15.37 1.10 -11.28
CA GLY A 26 15.92 -0.04 -10.54
C GLY A 26 15.44 -0.20 -9.10
N TRP A 27 14.41 0.55 -8.64
CA TRP A 27 13.95 0.46 -7.26
C TRP A 27 13.45 -0.95 -6.91
N PRO A 28 14.13 -1.67 -6.01
CA PRO A 28 13.65 -2.95 -5.53
C PRO A 28 12.50 -2.71 -4.57
N VAL A 29 11.27 -3.01 -4.98
CA VAL A 29 10.06 -2.74 -4.21
C VAL A 29 10.17 -3.29 -2.79
N ARG A 30 10.50 -2.43 -1.86
CA ARG A 30 10.44 -2.69 -0.44
C ARG A 30 9.23 -1.94 0.12
N LEU A 31 8.10 -2.64 0.16
CA LEU A 31 6.79 -2.06 0.44
C LEU A 31 6.20 -2.65 1.71
N VAL A 32 5.72 -1.78 2.57
CA VAL A 32 4.89 -2.11 3.73
C VAL A 32 3.50 -1.50 3.55
N VAL A 33 2.46 -2.29 3.83
CA VAL A 33 1.06 -1.85 3.77
C VAL A 33 0.45 -1.96 5.16
N SER A 34 -0.18 -0.88 5.67
CA SER A 34 -0.67 -0.88 7.05
C SER A 34 -1.94 -0.06 7.29
N SER A 35 -2.50 -0.22 8.48
CA SER A 35 -3.36 0.78 9.10
C SER A 35 -2.54 1.94 9.65
N GLN A 36 -3.22 3.03 9.97
CA GLN A 36 -2.61 4.19 10.63
C GLN A 36 -2.05 3.82 12.01
N THR A 37 -2.74 2.96 12.74
CA THR A 37 -2.32 2.51 14.09
C THR A 37 -1.07 1.64 14.02
N GLU A 38 -1.04 0.67 13.10
CA GLU A 38 0.13 -0.20 12.88
C GLU A 38 1.35 0.62 12.45
N ALA A 39 1.18 1.57 11.52
CA ALA A 39 2.24 2.46 11.07
C ALA A 39 2.89 3.21 12.24
N ARG A 40 2.06 3.70 13.17
CA ARG A 40 2.52 4.40 14.35
C ARG A 40 3.30 3.50 15.32
N HIS A 41 2.77 2.29 15.61
CA HIS A 41 3.39 1.39 16.57
C HIS A 41 4.67 0.75 16.05
N ASN A 42 4.73 0.43 14.76
CA ASN A 42 5.84 -0.32 14.17
C ASN A 42 6.84 0.55 13.40
N ARG A 43 6.73 1.87 13.52
CA ARG A 43 7.59 2.82 12.81
C ARG A 43 9.09 2.52 12.99
N ALA A 44 9.53 2.22 14.21
CA ALA A 44 10.93 1.94 14.49
C ALA A 44 11.41 0.62 13.87
N LEU A 45 10.52 -0.39 13.81
CA LEU A 45 10.82 -1.69 13.21
C LEU A 45 10.90 -1.62 11.69
N TRP A 46 9.97 -0.89 11.07
CA TRP A 46 9.90 -0.80 9.60
C TRP A 46 10.83 0.24 9.02
N ALA A 47 11.20 1.24 9.81
CA ALA A 47 12.08 2.33 9.44
C ALA A 47 11.80 2.86 8.02
N PRO A 48 10.55 3.29 7.71
CA PRO A 48 10.22 3.74 6.37
C PRO A 48 11.00 5.01 6.03
N THR A 49 11.54 5.05 4.83
CA THR A 49 12.22 6.24 4.28
C THR A 49 11.26 7.12 3.48
N HIS A 50 10.17 6.53 2.98
CA HIS A 50 9.12 7.20 2.20
C HIS A 50 7.74 6.73 2.65
N LEU A 51 6.77 7.63 2.55
CA LEU A 51 5.42 7.42 3.08
C LEU A 51 4.36 7.87 2.09
N ILE A 52 3.31 7.06 1.93
CA ILE A 52 2.05 7.48 1.32
C ILE A 52 0.94 7.33 2.34
N SER A 53 0.32 8.44 2.73
CA SER A 53 -0.79 8.50 3.67
C SER A 53 -2.10 8.77 2.93
N ILE A 54 -3.09 7.88 3.07
CA ILE A 54 -4.41 8.05 2.46
C ILE A 54 -5.43 8.38 3.54
N ARG A 55 -5.99 9.59 3.48
CA ARG A 55 -6.96 10.13 4.44
C ARG A 55 -8.30 10.40 3.79
N ALA A 56 -9.38 10.29 4.56
CA ALA A 56 -10.65 10.86 4.13
C ALA A 56 -10.60 12.40 4.25
N PRO A 57 -11.30 13.14 3.38
CA PRO A 57 -11.40 14.59 3.49
C PRO A 57 -11.88 15.00 4.89
N GLY A 58 -11.32 16.07 5.44
CA GLY A 58 -11.67 16.57 6.77
C GLY A 58 -11.13 15.76 7.95
N THR A 59 -10.47 14.63 7.73
CA THR A 59 -9.84 13.87 8.83
C THR A 59 -8.43 14.39 9.13
N ARG A 60 -8.11 14.44 10.43
CA ARG A 60 -6.76 14.84 10.86
C ARG A 60 -5.78 13.68 10.70
N LEU A 61 -4.63 13.92 10.08
CA LEU A 61 -3.51 13.00 10.16
C LEU A 61 -2.95 13.07 11.59
N LEU A 62 -2.89 11.94 12.26
CA LEU A 62 -2.07 11.85 13.45
C LEU A 62 -0.62 11.88 12.97
N SER A 63 0.14 12.90 13.37
CA SER A 63 1.57 12.99 13.08
C SER A 63 2.25 11.71 13.55
N MET A 64 2.75 10.93 12.60
CA MET A 64 3.21 9.58 12.91
C MET A 64 4.66 9.36 12.58
N ILE A 65 5.09 9.97 11.52
CA ILE A 65 6.43 9.81 10.97
C ILE A 65 6.87 11.20 10.52
N ASP A 66 7.93 11.66 11.12
CA ASP A 66 8.52 12.94 10.79
C ASP A 66 9.42 12.73 9.57
N LEU A 67 8.83 12.82 8.38
CA LEU A 67 9.52 12.78 7.10
C LEU A 67 9.38 14.14 6.41
N PRO A 68 10.42 14.58 5.71
CA PRO A 68 10.35 15.80 4.94
C PRO A 68 9.30 15.66 3.81
N PRO A 69 8.69 16.79 3.35
CA PRO A 69 7.59 16.77 2.38
C PRO A 69 7.87 15.97 1.10
N GLU A 70 9.10 16.01 0.61
CA GLU A 70 9.52 15.28 -0.59
C GLU A 70 9.52 13.74 -0.41
N ARG A 71 9.45 13.27 0.82
CA ARG A 71 9.38 11.83 1.18
C ARG A 71 8.01 11.40 1.69
N HIS A 72 7.04 12.32 1.71
CA HIS A 72 5.71 12.05 2.21
C HIS A 72 4.63 12.54 1.23
N LEU A 73 3.99 11.61 0.53
CA LEU A 73 2.83 11.90 -0.30
C LEU A 73 1.55 11.75 0.53
N GLU A 74 0.78 12.83 0.67
CA GLU A 74 -0.54 12.81 1.29
C GLU A 74 -1.64 12.79 0.22
N LEU A 75 -2.52 11.81 0.28
CA LEU A 75 -3.67 11.65 -0.60
C LEU A 75 -4.96 11.81 0.19
N HIS A 76 -5.93 12.55 -0.38
CA HIS A 76 -7.17 12.90 0.29
C HIS A 76 -8.38 12.38 -0.48
N PHE A 77 -8.89 11.19 -0.13
CA PHE A 77 -10.12 10.63 -0.67
C PHE A 77 -10.75 9.62 0.28
N GLY A 78 -12.07 9.42 0.15
CA GLY A 78 -12.85 8.50 0.97
C GLY A 78 -12.63 7.02 0.64
N ASP A 79 -13.07 6.14 1.53
CA ASP A 79 -13.07 4.69 1.31
C ASP A 79 -14.44 4.24 0.79
N THR A 80 -14.87 4.79 -0.33
CA THR A 80 -16.11 4.45 -1.00
C THR A 80 -15.81 3.89 -2.39
N THR A 81 -16.81 3.30 -3.01
CA THR A 81 -16.75 2.85 -4.41
C THR A 81 -17.39 3.86 -5.36
N ASP A 82 -17.74 5.04 -4.86
CA ASP A 82 -18.24 6.14 -5.66
C ASP A 82 -17.13 6.59 -6.63
N PRO A 83 -17.42 6.74 -7.92
CA PRO A 83 -16.47 7.23 -8.92
C PRO A 83 -15.82 8.58 -8.57
N ASP A 84 -16.53 9.42 -7.81
CA ASP A 84 -16.02 10.74 -7.39
C ASP A 84 -15.15 10.68 -6.12
N ALA A 85 -15.06 9.52 -5.46
CA ALA A 85 -14.40 9.38 -4.17
C ALA A 85 -12.87 9.40 -4.25
N ALA A 86 -12.29 8.83 -5.30
CA ALA A 86 -10.84 8.82 -5.53
C ALA A 86 -10.57 9.39 -6.92
N PRO A 87 -9.96 10.57 -7.03
CA PRO A 87 -9.65 11.17 -8.31
C PRO A 87 -8.50 10.43 -9.00
N LEU A 88 -8.53 10.35 -10.32
CA LEU A 88 -7.45 9.77 -11.12
C LEU A 88 -6.10 10.44 -10.80
N GLN A 89 -6.10 11.72 -10.49
CA GLN A 89 -4.92 12.48 -10.10
C GLN A 89 -4.20 11.88 -8.86
N ALA A 90 -4.92 11.22 -7.95
CA ALA A 90 -4.30 10.55 -6.81
C ALA A 90 -3.45 9.33 -7.26
N ILE A 91 -3.89 8.63 -8.30
CA ILE A 91 -3.14 7.51 -8.87
C ILE A 91 -1.91 8.03 -9.64
N GLU A 92 -2.10 9.07 -10.44
CA GLU A 92 -1.02 9.73 -11.19
C GLU A 92 0.06 10.28 -10.24
N ALA A 93 -0.35 10.98 -9.17
CA ALA A 93 0.55 11.47 -8.13
C ALA A 93 1.31 10.33 -7.43
N THR A 94 0.62 9.21 -7.16
CA THR A 94 1.25 8.01 -6.60
C THR A 94 2.33 7.48 -7.53
N PHE A 95 2.02 7.32 -8.81
CA PHE A 95 2.99 6.77 -9.76
C PHE A 95 4.18 7.71 -10.00
N ALA A 96 3.94 9.01 -10.06
CA ALA A 96 5.02 10.00 -10.13
C ALA A 96 5.92 9.97 -8.88
N PHE A 97 5.32 9.82 -7.70
CA PHE A 97 6.07 9.66 -6.45
C PHE A 97 6.91 8.37 -6.45
N ILE A 98 6.35 7.25 -6.91
CA ILE A 98 7.08 5.99 -7.06
C ILE A 98 8.27 6.14 -8.03
N ASP A 99 8.09 6.87 -9.13
CA ASP A 99 9.15 7.10 -10.12
C ASP A 99 10.31 7.94 -9.58
N SER A 100 10.07 8.74 -8.55
CA SER A 100 11.09 9.56 -7.89
C SER A 100 11.85 8.84 -6.77
N LEU A 101 11.44 7.61 -6.40
CA LEU A 101 12.05 6.88 -5.28
C LEU A 101 13.49 6.45 -5.60
N PRO A 102 14.42 6.60 -4.64
CA PRO A 102 15.77 6.02 -4.78
C PRO A 102 15.72 4.48 -4.69
N GLU A 103 16.78 3.83 -5.15
CA GLU A 103 16.87 2.36 -5.20
C GLU A 103 16.75 1.68 -3.82
N ASP A 104 17.16 2.36 -2.77
CA ASP A 104 17.11 1.88 -1.38
C ASP A 104 15.85 2.30 -0.62
N ALA A 105 14.85 2.88 -1.32
CA ALA A 105 13.63 3.34 -0.68
C ALA A 105 12.89 2.21 0.05
N ASN A 106 12.48 2.51 1.28
CA ASN A 106 11.59 1.70 2.09
C ASN A 106 10.25 2.43 2.19
N LEU A 107 9.28 1.99 1.37
CA LEU A 107 7.99 2.65 1.23
C LEU A 107 6.94 2.05 2.16
N LEU A 108 6.28 2.91 2.93
CA LEU A 108 5.09 2.58 3.70
C LEU A 108 3.86 3.22 3.04
N ILE A 109 2.84 2.42 2.76
CA ILE A 109 1.52 2.91 2.32
C ILE A 109 0.49 2.57 3.38
N HIS A 110 -0.20 3.58 3.92
CA HIS A 110 -1.26 3.33 4.88
C HIS A 110 -2.53 4.13 4.60
N CYS A 111 -3.64 3.62 5.09
CA CYS A 111 -4.89 4.34 5.26
C CYS A 111 -5.39 4.15 6.70
N LEU A 112 -6.61 4.57 7.03
CA LEU A 112 -7.10 4.45 8.40
C LEU A 112 -7.08 3.00 8.90
N ARG A 113 -7.65 2.05 8.14
CA ARG A 113 -7.79 0.64 8.53
C ARG A 113 -6.75 -0.29 7.92
N GLY A 114 -6.03 0.12 6.89
CA GLY A 114 -5.05 -0.72 6.20
C GLY A 114 -5.65 -1.88 5.38
N ILE A 115 -6.94 -1.83 5.03
CA ILE A 115 -7.67 -2.94 4.42
C ILE A 115 -8.15 -2.61 2.99
N GLY A 116 -8.61 -1.38 2.75
CA GLY A 116 -9.28 -0.98 1.50
C GLY A 116 -8.38 -0.15 0.59
N ARG A 117 -8.24 1.15 0.89
CA ARG A 117 -7.53 2.13 0.05
C ARG A 117 -6.05 1.82 -0.09
N SER A 118 -5.36 1.59 1.03
CA SER A 118 -3.91 1.30 1.02
C SER A 118 -3.61 -0.01 0.29
N THR A 119 -4.42 -1.04 0.45
CA THR A 119 -4.23 -2.32 -0.22
C THR A 119 -4.49 -2.23 -1.72
N ALA A 120 -5.50 -1.45 -2.15
CA ALA A 120 -5.77 -1.22 -3.57
C ALA A 120 -4.62 -0.45 -4.24
N LEU A 121 -4.13 0.62 -3.59
CA LEU A 121 -3.02 1.41 -4.10
C LEU A 121 -1.73 0.59 -4.16
N SER A 122 -1.48 -0.23 -3.14
CA SER A 122 -0.31 -1.12 -3.09
C SER A 122 -0.32 -2.17 -4.20
N LEU A 123 -1.50 -2.68 -4.57
CA LEU A 123 -1.64 -3.56 -5.74
C LEU A 123 -1.26 -2.84 -7.03
N GLY A 124 -1.69 -1.59 -7.20
CA GLY A 124 -1.29 -0.77 -8.34
C GLY A 124 0.22 -0.56 -8.40
N VAL A 125 0.84 -0.24 -7.26
CA VAL A 125 2.29 -0.08 -7.15
C VAL A 125 3.01 -1.38 -7.49
N LEU A 126 2.61 -2.50 -6.89
CA LEU A 126 3.21 -3.81 -7.17
C LEU A 126 3.08 -4.22 -8.65
N ALA A 127 1.91 -3.96 -9.26
CA ALA A 127 1.65 -4.32 -10.66
C ALA A 127 2.49 -3.54 -11.69
N ARG A 128 3.22 -2.50 -11.27
CA ARG A 128 4.24 -1.85 -12.09
C ARG A 128 5.53 -2.67 -12.23
N TYR A 129 5.77 -3.58 -11.28
CA TYR A 129 7.03 -4.34 -11.19
C TYR A 129 6.84 -5.82 -11.50
N VAL A 130 5.65 -6.36 -11.22
CA VAL A 130 5.37 -7.78 -11.38
C VAL A 130 4.00 -7.97 -12.05
N ALA A 131 3.78 -9.16 -12.62
CA ALA A 131 2.49 -9.49 -13.23
C ALA A 131 1.33 -9.37 -12.21
N PRO A 132 0.10 -9.02 -12.64
CA PRO A 132 -1.06 -8.86 -11.76
C PRO A 132 -1.33 -10.05 -10.83
N GLU A 133 -1.11 -11.27 -11.31
CA GLU A 133 -1.25 -12.51 -10.53
C GLU A 133 -0.28 -12.53 -9.34
N LYS A 134 0.97 -12.16 -9.61
CA LYS A 134 2.02 -12.12 -8.59
C LYS A 134 1.78 -10.99 -7.60
N ALA A 135 1.38 -9.81 -8.08
CA ALA A 135 1.02 -8.69 -7.21
C ALA A 135 -0.10 -9.07 -6.24
N ALA A 136 -1.18 -9.67 -6.75
CA ALA A 136 -2.32 -10.08 -5.93
C ALA A 136 -1.96 -11.18 -4.93
N SER A 137 -1.23 -12.21 -5.34
CA SER A 137 -0.81 -13.30 -4.43
C SER A 137 0.16 -12.81 -3.35
N SER A 138 1.08 -11.89 -3.70
CA SER A 138 2.00 -11.30 -2.74
C SER A 138 1.28 -10.47 -1.69
N LEU A 139 0.34 -9.60 -2.11
CA LEU A 139 -0.44 -8.81 -1.16
C LEU A 139 -1.29 -9.70 -0.25
N HIS A 140 -1.94 -10.72 -0.80
CA HIS A 140 -2.77 -11.63 0.00
C HIS A 140 -1.95 -12.42 1.03
N ALA A 141 -0.74 -12.84 0.67
CA ALA A 141 0.15 -13.52 1.61
C ALA A 141 0.55 -12.63 2.79
N LEU A 142 0.75 -11.33 2.53
CA LEU A 142 1.15 -10.35 3.53
C LEU A 142 -0.02 -9.82 4.36
N ARG A 143 -1.18 -9.66 3.73
CA ARG A 143 -2.37 -9.08 4.34
C ARG A 143 -3.61 -9.87 3.95
N PRO A 144 -3.82 -11.04 4.59
CA PRO A 144 -4.92 -11.94 4.25
C PRO A 144 -6.32 -11.31 4.43
N GLU A 145 -6.45 -10.30 5.30
CA GLU A 145 -7.66 -9.53 5.55
C GLU A 145 -7.91 -8.41 4.52
N ALA A 146 -7.02 -8.22 3.54
CA ALA A 146 -7.17 -7.18 2.53
C ALA A 146 -8.49 -7.29 1.77
N LYS A 147 -9.18 -6.17 1.66
CA LYS A 147 -10.37 -5.96 0.80
C LYS A 147 -10.12 -4.73 -0.07
N PRO A 148 -9.31 -4.83 -1.11
CA PRO A 148 -8.91 -3.68 -1.91
C PRO A 148 -10.14 -2.91 -2.42
N ASN A 149 -10.14 -1.59 -2.22
CA ASN A 149 -11.19 -0.70 -2.71
C ASN A 149 -11.27 -0.83 -4.24
N ARG A 150 -12.43 -1.24 -4.74
CA ARG A 150 -12.60 -1.60 -6.17
C ARG A 150 -12.44 -0.42 -7.09
N HIS A 151 -12.87 0.77 -6.68
CA HIS A 151 -12.73 1.98 -7.48
C HIS A 151 -11.26 2.36 -7.64
N VAL A 152 -10.52 2.47 -6.52
CA VAL A 152 -9.06 2.76 -6.53
C VAL A 152 -8.31 1.72 -7.35
N LEU A 153 -8.64 0.44 -7.17
CA LEU A 153 -8.02 -0.65 -7.92
C LEU A 153 -8.30 -0.58 -9.42
N GLY A 154 -9.54 -0.21 -9.79
CA GLY A 154 -9.93 0.00 -11.19
C GLY A 154 -9.17 1.16 -11.85
N LEU A 155 -8.95 2.24 -11.11
CA LEU A 155 -8.13 3.37 -11.59
C LEU A 155 -6.66 2.96 -11.79
N CYS A 156 -6.09 2.18 -10.87
CA CYS A 156 -4.74 1.64 -11.04
C CYS A 156 -4.64 0.71 -12.25
N ASP A 157 -5.61 -0.20 -12.41
CA ASP A 157 -5.68 -1.12 -13.55
C ASP A 157 -5.74 -0.36 -14.88
N ALA A 158 -6.59 0.67 -14.96
CA ALA A 158 -6.74 1.51 -16.14
C ALA A 158 -5.45 2.31 -16.44
N ALA A 159 -4.87 2.95 -15.43
CA ALA A 159 -3.64 3.73 -15.58
C ALA A 159 -2.44 2.88 -16.04
N LEU A 160 -2.43 1.59 -15.70
CA LEU A 160 -1.42 0.62 -16.13
C LEU A 160 -1.77 -0.10 -17.43
N GLY A 161 -2.93 0.18 -18.02
CA GLY A 161 -3.37 -0.46 -19.27
C GLY A 161 -3.63 -1.97 -19.14
N LEU A 162 -3.96 -2.47 -17.94
CA LEU A 162 -4.06 -3.90 -17.65
C LEU A 162 -5.39 -4.53 -18.05
N LYS A 163 -6.35 -3.71 -18.56
CA LYS A 163 -7.64 -4.17 -19.13
C LYS A 163 -8.44 -5.08 -18.19
N GLY A 164 -8.52 -4.71 -16.90
CA GLY A 164 -9.25 -5.43 -15.88
C GLY A 164 -8.51 -6.62 -15.25
N LYS A 165 -7.28 -6.92 -15.66
CA LYS A 165 -6.53 -8.08 -15.17
C LYS A 165 -6.18 -7.95 -13.69
N LEU A 166 -5.77 -6.76 -13.23
CA LEU A 166 -5.42 -6.52 -11.82
C LEU A 166 -6.66 -6.69 -10.93
N VAL A 167 -7.78 -6.10 -11.33
CA VAL A 167 -9.07 -6.24 -10.64
C VAL A 167 -9.49 -7.71 -10.55
N LYS A 168 -9.41 -8.43 -11.66
CA LYS A 168 -9.74 -9.87 -11.71
C LYS A 168 -8.89 -10.71 -10.77
N GLN A 169 -7.58 -10.44 -10.73
CA GLN A 169 -6.67 -11.21 -9.87
C GLN A 169 -6.87 -10.89 -8.38
N ALA A 170 -7.13 -9.63 -8.02
CA ALA A 170 -7.43 -9.27 -6.64
C ALA A 170 -8.69 -9.98 -6.10
N LEU A 171 -9.70 -10.17 -6.94
CA LEU A 171 -10.94 -10.87 -6.56
C LEU A 171 -10.78 -12.38 -6.33
N ARG A 172 -9.68 -12.99 -6.77
CA ARG A 172 -9.39 -14.43 -6.53
C ARG A 172 -8.96 -14.71 -5.10
N PHE A 173 -8.59 -13.69 -4.34
CA PHE A 173 -8.15 -13.78 -2.96
C PHE A 173 -9.16 -13.09 -2.04
N PRO A 174 -10.25 -13.77 -1.64
CA PRO A 174 -11.20 -13.20 -0.70
C PRO A 174 -10.54 -12.95 0.65
N ALA A 175 -10.90 -11.84 1.27
CA ALA A 175 -10.39 -11.51 2.60
C ALA A 175 -10.72 -12.61 3.61
N LYS A 176 -9.72 -13.03 4.36
CA LYS A 176 -9.95 -13.88 5.53
C LYS A 176 -10.64 -13.04 6.60
N VAL A 177 -11.78 -13.52 7.05
CA VAL A 177 -12.48 -12.96 8.22
C VAL A 177 -11.99 -13.76 9.41
N TRP A 178 -11.28 -13.10 10.31
CA TRP A 178 -10.96 -13.68 11.60
C TRP A 178 -12.28 -13.78 12.36
N LYS A 179 -12.66 -14.99 12.75
CA LYS A 179 -13.75 -15.18 13.72
C LYS A 179 -13.11 -14.93 15.09
N ASP A 180 -13.65 -13.98 15.81
CA ASP A 180 -13.33 -13.73 17.22
C ASP A 180 -13.62 -14.98 18.06
#